data_38a7b5e55e2610c43deb41d988ce25b5
#
_entry.id   38a7b5e55e2610c43deb41d988ce25b5
#
_cell.length_a   1.000
_cell.length_b   1.000
_cell.length_c   1.000
_cell.angle_alpha   90.00
_cell.angle_beta   90.00
_cell.angle_gamma   90.00
#
_symmetry.space_group_name_H-M   'P 1'
#
loop_
_entity.id
_entity.type
_entity.pdbx_description
1 polymer ?
#
loop_
_entity_poly.entity_id
_entity_poly.type
_entity_poly.pdbx_seq_one_letter_code
_entity_poly.pdbx_strand_id
1 'polypeptide(L)'
;MTELLTQGSRLINVGELGKAYKLFTQIIAVEPDWSEAWNKRATVLYLMNQYQSSLDDIKVTLALEPRHFGALSGQALNYIALEEYEKAIESYKVVQKIYPLLDSANKMMPELQELINDQTI
;
A
#
# COMPACT_ATOMS: atom_id res chain seq x y z
N MET A 1 -15.69 -15.12 -5.32
CA MET A 1 -14.49 -14.25 -5.30
C MET A 1 -14.21 -13.65 -3.93
N THR A 2 -15.23 -13.21 -3.21
CA THR A 2 -15.05 -12.65 -1.85
C THR A 2 -14.44 -13.67 -0.89
N GLU A 3 -14.85 -14.94 -0.98
CA GLU A 3 -14.30 -16.02 -0.16
C GLU A 3 -12.81 -16.25 -0.45
N LEU A 4 -12.41 -16.15 -1.71
CA LEU A 4 -10.99 -16.29 -2.09
C LEU A 4 -10.17 -15.11 -1.56
N LEU A 5 -10.73 -13.91 -1.57
CA LEU A 5 -10.06 -12.74 -1.01
C LEU A 5 -9.86 -12.92 0.50
N THR A 6 -10.86 -13.41 1.19
CA THR A 6 -10.79 -13.72 2.63
C THR A 6 -9.72 -14.79 2.90
N GLN A 7 -9.68 -15.84 2.09
CA GLN A 7 -8.67 -16.89 2.20
C GLN A 7 -7.27 -16.34 2.01
N GLY A 8 -7.07 -15.46 1.04
CA GLY A 8 -5.80 -14.79 0.82
C GLY A 8 -5.38 -13.96 2.02
N SER A 9 -6.31 -13.24 2.63
CA SER A 9 -6.04 -12.45 3.83
C SER A 9 -5.62 -13.34 5.01
N ARG A 10 -6.22 -14.51 5.15
CA ARG A 10 -5.81 -15.49 6.17
C ARG A 10 -4.39 -15.99 5.93
N LEU A 11 -4.03 -16.23 4.67
CA LEU A 11 -2.68 -16.64 4.31
C LEU A 11 -1.65 -15.56 4.69
N ILE A 12 -1.99 -14.28 4.49
CA ILE A 12 -1.14 -13.17 4.94
C ILE A 12 -0.95 -13.24 6.46
N ASN A 13 -2.04 -13.41 7.20
CA ASN A 13 -2.03 -13.38 8.67
C ASN A 13 -1.18 -14.50 9.28
N VAL A 14 -1.09 -15.64 8.61
CA VAL A 14 -0.26 -16.76 9.08
C VAL A 14 1.13 -16.77 8.45
N GLY A 15 1.49 -15.74 7.68
CA GLY A 15 2.81 -15.61 7.11
C GLY A 15 3.07 -16.42 5.85
N GLU A 16 2.05 -17.00 5.25
CA GLU A 16 2.15 -17.77 4.00
C GLU A 16 2.09 -16.84 2.79
N LEU A 17 3.11 -15.96 2.69
CA LEU A 17 3.09 -14.85 1.72
C LEU A 17 3.14 -15.33 0.28
N GLY A 18 3.93 -16.37 0.00
CA GLY A 18 4.03 -16.92 -1.36
C GLY A 18 2.70 -17.49 -1.85
N LYS A 19 1.97 -18.18 -0.98
CA LYS A 19 0.66 -18.71 -1.29
C LYS A 19 -0.37 -17.59 -1.47
N ALA A 20 -0.30 -16.57 -0.63
CA ALA A 20 -1.17 -15.39 -0.75
C ALA A 20 -0.94 -14.68 -2.09
N TYR A 21 0.31 -14.48 -2.46
CA TYR A 21 0.67 -13.86 -3.73
C TYR A 21 0.06 -14.62 -4.92
N LYS A 22 0.21 -15.94 -4.94
CA LYS A 22 -0.35 -16.79 -6.01
C LYS A 22 -1.85 -16.67 -6.09
N LEU A 23 -2.53 -16.69 -4.93
CA LEU A 23 -3.98 -16.61 -4.87
C LEU A 23 -4.48 -15.27 -5.40
N PHE A 24 -3.90 -14.16 -4.95
CA PHE A 24 -4.31 -12.83 -5.44
C PHE A 24 -3.99 -12.66 -6.92
N THR A 25 -2.91 -13.23 -7.41
CA THR A 25 -2.59 -13.22 -8.84
C THR A 25 -3.67 -13.94 -9.65
N GLN A 26 -4.16 -15.08 -9.16
CA GLN A 26 -5.25 -15.81 -9.80
C GLN A 26 -6.56 -15.00 -9.79
N ILE A 27 -6.87 -14.33 -8.68
CA ILE A 27 -8.05 -13.48 -8.58
C ILE A 27 -7.97 -12.33 -9.59
N ILE A 28 -6.82 -11.66 -9.69
CA ILE A 28 -6.60 -10.57 -10.63
C ILE A 28 -6.78 -11.04 -12.08
N ALA A 29 -6.32 -12.25 -12.40
CA ALA A 29 -6.46 -12.81 -13.74
C ALA A 29 -7.93 -12.96 -14.16
N VAL A 30 -8.81 -13.27 -13.19
CA VAL A 30 -10.25 -13.45 -13.43
C VAL A 30 -11.01 -12.14 -13.32
N GLU A 31 -10.63 -11.30 -12.36
CA GLU A 31 -11.30 -10.03 -12.05
C GLU A 31 -10.29 -8.86 -12.08
N PRO A 32 -9.77 -8.49 -13.26
CA PRO A 32 -8.71 -7.47 -13.33
C PRO A 32 -9.14 -6.06 -12.93
N ASP A 33 -10.44 -5.79 -12.86
CA ASP A 33 -10.97 -4.48 -12.46
C ASP A 33 -11.34 -4.41 -10.97
N TRP A 34 -11.03 -5.44 -10.21
CA TRP A 34 -11.32 -5.45 -8.79
C TRP A 34 -10.15 -4.85 -8.00
N SER A 35 -10.28 -3.58 -7.64
CA SER A 35 -9.21 -2.81 -6.97
C SER A 35 -8.70 -3.50 -5.70
N GLU A 36 -9.58 -4.10 -4.91
CA GLU A 36 -9.21 -4.75 -3.67
C GLU A 36 -8.22 -5.90 -3.87
N ALA A 37 -8.35 -6.66 -4.95
CA ALA A 37 -7.43 -7.75 -5.25
C ALA A 37 -6.02 -7.23 -5.54
N TRP A 38 -5.91 -6.14 -6.30
CA TRP A 38 -4.63 -5.48 -6.55
C TRP A 38 -4.03 -4.94 -5.26
N ASN A 39 -4.84 -4.29 -4.42
CA ASN A 39 -4.35 -3.76 -3.15
C ASN A 39 -3.87 -4.87 -2.21
N LYS A 40 -4.57 -5.98 -2.16
CA LYS A 40 -4.15 -7.13 -1.34
C LYS A 40 -2.82 -7.70 -1.82
N ARG A 41 -2.63 -7.83 -3.13
CA ARG A 41 -1.34 -8.29 -3.65
C ARG A 41 -0.23 -7.27 -3.35
N ALA A 42 -0.53 -5.98 -3.43
CA ALA A 42 0.42 -4.94 -3.03
C ALA A 42 0.86 -5.10 -1.57
N THR A 43 -0.09 -5.43 -0.68
CA THR A 43 0.21 -5.68 0.72
C THR A 43 1.17 -6.85 0.89
N VAL A 44 0.92 -7.95 0.17
CA VAL A 44 1.82 -9.12 0.19
C VAL A 44 3.21 -8.73 -0.29
N LEU A 45 3.30 -8.01 -1.40
CA LEU A 45 4.59 -7.58 -1.95
C LEU A 45 5.35 -6.68 -0.98
N TYR A 46 4.66 -5.76 -0.31
CA TYR A 46 5.26 -4.94 0.74
C TYR A 46 5.85 -5.81 1.86
N LEU A 47 5.09 -6.80 2.34
CA LEU A 47 5.54 -7.72 3.39
C LEU A 47 6.70 -8.61 2.94
N MET A 48 6.82 -8.86 1.65
CA MET A 48 7.94 -9.59 1.05
C MET A 48 9.13 -8.68 0.74
N ASN A 49 9.08 -7.42 1.15
CA ASN A 49 10.10 -6.40 0.87
C ASN A 49 10.28 -6.10 -0.62
N GLN A 50 9.24 -6.35 -1.41
CA GLN A 50 9.20 -6.04 -2.85
C GLN A 50 8.48 -4.70 -3.03
N TYR A 51 9.13 -3.62 -2.60
CA TYR A 51 8.49 -2.30 -2.48
C TYR A 51 8.11 -1.71 -3.82
N GLN A 52 8.97 -1.82 -4.83
CA GLN A 52 8.66 -1.27 -6.14
C GLN A 52 7.49 -2.02 -6.80
N SER A 53 7.49 -3.33 -6.72
CA SER A 53 6.38 -4.15 -7.25
C SER A 53 5.07 -3.84 -6.52
N SER A 54 5.16 -3.61 -5.20
CA SER A 54 4.01 -3.17 -4.41
C SER A 54 3.46 -1.84 -4.91
N LEU A 55 4.33 -0.86 -5.17
CA LEU A 55 3.93 0.43 -5.73
C LEU A 55 3.26 0.28 -7.10
N ASP A 56 3.74 -0.64 -7.93
CA ASP A 56 3.13 -0.91 -9.24
C ASP A 56 1.68 -1.38 -9.09
N ASP A 57 1.41 -2.29 -8.15
CA ASP A 57 0.06 -2.76 -7.87
C ASP A 57 -0.81 -1.66 -7.26
N ILE A 58 -0.25 -0.82 -6.40
CA ILE A 58 -0.94 0.33 -5.81
C ILE A 58 -1.35 1.31 -6.91
N LYS A 59 -0.49 1.52 -7.89
CA LYS A 59 -0.80 2.40 -9.02
C LYS A 59 -2.05 1.92 -9.77
N VAL A 60 -2.18 0.61 -9.99
CA VAL A 60 -3.39 0.03 -10.59
C VAL A 60 -4.60 0.22 -9.69
N THR A 61 -4.43 -0.06 -8.39
CA THR A 61 -5.51 0.12 -7.41
C THR A 61 -6.05 1.56 -7.46
N LEU A 62 -5.17 2.55 -7.47
CA LEU A 62 -5.56 3.96 -7.47
C LEU A 62 -6.12 4.41 -8.82
N ALA A 63 -5.72 3.77 -9.93
CA ALA A 63 -6.35 4.03 -11.22
C ALA A 63 -7.80 3.54 -11.24
N LEU A 64 -8.07 2.40 -10.60
CA LEU A 64 -9.42 1.84 -10.50
C LEU A 64 -10.26 2.56 -9.43
N GLU A 65 -9.66 2.95 -8.34
CA GLU A 65 -10.33 3.59 -7.21
C GLU A 65 -9.43 4.65 -6.58
N PRO A 66 -9.49 5.92 -7.07
CA PRO A 66 -8.54 6.97 -6.65
C PRO A 66 -8.57 7.32 -5.17
N ARG A 67 -9.65 7.00 -4.47
CA ARG A 67 -9.79 7.30 -3.04
C ARG A 67 -9.59 6.08 -2.16
N HIS A 68 -9.02 5.01 -2.69
CA HIS A 68 -8.79 3.78 -1.94
C HIS A 68 -7.83 4.04 -0.78
N PHE A 69 -8.34 3.99 0.45
CA PHE A 69 -7.56 4.35 1.65
C PHE A 69 -6.34 3.43 1.83
N GLY A 70 -6.54 2.12 1.70
CA GLY A 70 -5.46 1.15 1.87
C GLY A 70 -4.31 1.38 0.90
N ALA A 71 -4.64 1.69 -0.36
CA ALA A 71 -3.63 1.97 -1.39
C ALA A 71 -2.89 3.28 -1.13
N LEU A 72 -3.62 4.33 -0.75
CA LEU A 72 -3.00 5.62 -0.42
C LEU A 72 -2.04 5.51 0.75
N SER A 73 -2.44 4.79 1.80
CA SER A 73 -1.60 4.55 2.97
C SER A 73 -0.42 3.64 2.63
N GLY A 74 -0.67 2.58 1.84
CA GLY A 74 0.36 1.65 1.39
C GLY A 74 1.42 2.34 0.54
N GLN A 75 1.01 3.30 -0.30
CA GLN A 75 1.94 4.09 -1.09
C GLN A 75 2.94 4.83 -0.19
N ALA A 76 2.44 5.50 0.85
CA ALA A 76 3.29 6.19 1.81
C ALA A 76 4.26 5.23 2.51
N LEU A 77 3.77 4.07 2.95
CA LEU A 77 4.60 3.07 3.63
C LEU A 77 5.71 2.54 2.73
N ASN A 78 5.41 2.28 1.45
CA ASN A 78 6.42 1.84 0.50
C ASN A 78 7.49 2.90 0.28
N TYR A 79 7.11 4.17 0.16
CA TYR A 79 8.08 5.25 0.00
C TYR A 79 8.95 5.42 1.25
N ILE A 80 8.40 5.23 2.44
CA ILE A 80 9.19 5.23 3.68
C ILE A 80 10.22 4.10 3.65
N ALA A 81 9.80 2.90 3.26
CA ALA A 81 10.69 1.75 3.18
C ALA A 81 11.82 1.96 2.16
N LEU A 82 11.55 2.68 1.08
CA LEU A 82 12.54 3.05 0.07
C LEU A 82 13.34 4.31 0.44
N GLU A 83 13.10 4.89 1.61
CA GLU A 83 13.72 6.12 2.08
C GLU A 83 13.45 7.32 1.16
N GLU A 84 12.35 7.27 0.42
CA GLU A 84 11.88 8.38 -0.41
C GLU A 84 10.88 9.21 0.39
N TYR A 85 11.38 9.93 1.39
CA TYR A 85 10.54 10.59 2.41
C TYR A 85 9.70 11.75 1.86
N GLU A 86 10.21 12.49 0.87
CA GLU A 86 9.43 13.56 0.24
C GLU A 86 8.19 12.99 -0.46
N LYS A 87 8.35 11.87 -1.16
CA LYS A 87 7.23 11.19 -1.81
C LYS A 87 6.24 10.63 -0.79
N ALA A 88 6.75 10.13 0.34
CA ALA A 88 5.89 9.67 1.44
C ALA A 88 5.05 10.80 2.00
N ILE A 89 5.63 11.98 2.19
CA ILE A 89 4.91 13.17 2.66
C ILE A 89 3.83 13.56 1.67
N GLU A 90 4.14 13.56 0.37
CA GLU A 90 3.14 13.87 -0.67
C GLU A 90 1.97 12.87 -0.61
N SER A 91 2.26 11.60 -0.40
CA SER A 91 1.22 10.56 -0.26
C SER A 91 0.34 10.83 0.96
N TYR A 92 0.93 11.19 2.10
CA TYR A 92 0.16 11.51 3.30
C TYR A 92 -0.64 12.80 3.16
N LYS A 93 -0.15 13.78 2.42
CA LYS A 93 -0.92 14.99 2.12
C LYS A 93 -2.19 14.66 1.35
N VAL A 94 -2.13 13.70 0.42
CA VAL A 94 -3.31 13.22 -0.30
C VAL A 94 -4.28 12.56 0.68
N VAL A 95 -3.78 11.69 1.56
CA VAL A 95 -4.60 11.04 2.60
C VAL A 95 -5.27 12.10 3.47
N GLN A 96 -4.53 13.09 3.92
CA GLN A 96 -5.03 14.16 4.78
C GLN A 96 -6.12 14.97 4.09
N LYS A 97 -5.97 15.23 2.80
CA LYS A 97 -6.95 15.97 2.01
C LYS A 97 -8.27 15.20 1.88
N ILE A 98 -8.20 13.87 1.70
CA ILE A 98 -9.38 13.02 1.52
C ILE A 98 -9.98 12.62 2.87
N TYR A 99 -9.14 12.39 3.87
CA TYR A 99 -9.52 11.92 5.21
C TYR A 99 -8.90 12.81 6.28
N PRO A 100 -9.36 14.08 6.42
CA PRO A 100 -8.67 15.06 7.27
C PRO A 100 -8.67 14.74 8.77
N LEU A 101 -9.55 13.85 9.23
CA LEU A 101 -9.63 13.48 10.65
C LEU A 101 -8.78 12.28 11.02
N LEU A 102 -8.01 11.72 10.08
CA LEU A 102 -7.12 10.60 10.38
C LEU A 102 -5.82 11.09 11.01
N ASP A 103 -5.56 10.61 12.22
CA ASP A 103 -4.37 11.00 12.99
C ASP A 103 -3.07 10.46 12.39
N SER A 104 -3.11 9.31 11.72
CA SER A 104 -1.89 8.64 11.25
C SER A 104 -1.06 9.54 10.32
N ALA A 105 -1.68 10.20 9.36
CA ALA A 105 -1.00 11.10 8.44
C ALA A 105 -0.43 12.31 9.20
N ASN A 106 -1.23 12.87 10.11
CA ASN A 106 -0.82 14.05 10.89
C ASN A 106 0.37 13.77 11.81
N LYS A 107 0.45 12.56 12.35
CA LYS A 107 1.56 12.14 13.21
C LYS A 107 2.82 11.83 12.43
N MET A 108 2.68 11.19 11.26
CA MET A 108 3.84 10.75 10.48
C MET A 108 4.55 11.88 9.75
N MET A 109 3.84 12.93 9.33
CA MET A 109 4.46 13.98 8.54
C MET A 109 5.59 14.72 9.25
N PRO A 110 5.46 15.11 10.54
CA PRO A 110 6.58 15.75 11.23
C PRO A 110 7.80 14.84 11.37
N GLU A 111 7.58 13.55 11.65
CA GLU A 111 8.67 12.58 11.78
C GLU A 111 9.41 12.41 10.46
N LEU A 112 8.69 12.37 9.34
CA LEU A 112 9.28 12.27 8.02
C LEU A 112 10.07 13.53 7.67
N GLN A 113 9.58 14.70 8.07
CA GLN A 113 10.29 15.96 7.84
C GLN A 113 11.62 15.98 8.59
N GLU A 114 11.66 15.45 9.82
CA GLU A 114 12.91 15.34 10.58
C GLU A 114 13.91 14.42 9.87
N LEU A 115 13.44 13.29 9.31
CA LEU A 115 14.29 12.38 8.57
C LEU A 115 14.90 13.05 7.33
N ILE A 116 14.12 13.86 6.62
CA ILE A 116 14.59 14.63 5.48
C ILE A 116 15.66 15.63 5.93
N ASN A 117 15.42 16.34 7.02
CA ASN A 117 16.37 17.32 7.55
C ASN A 117 17.68 16.65 7.94
N ASP A 118 17.64 15.47 8.55
CA ASP A 118 18.84 14.71 8.91
C ASP A 118 19.66 14.31 7.68
N GLN A 119 19.00 14.00 6.56
CA GLN A 119 19.68 13.63 5.32
C GLN A 119 20.41 14.80 4.66
N THR A 120 20.01 16.02 4.95
CA THR A 120 20.58 17.23 4.31
C THR A 120 21.76 17.83 5.07
N ILE A 121 22.17 17.29 6.20
CA ILE A 121 23.29 17.78 7.01
C ILE A 121 24.65 17.38 6.45
#